data_3d75d9862ff53b398fee281c95390357
#
_entry.id   3d75d9862ff53b398fee281c95390357
#
_cell.length_a   1.000
_cell.length_b   1.000
_cell.length_c   1.000
_cell.angle_alpha   90.00
_cell.angle_beta   90.00
_cell.angle_gamma   90.00
#
_symmetry.space_group_name_H-M   'P 1'
#
loop_
_entity.id
_entity.type
_entity.pdbx_description
1 polymer ?
#
loop_
_entity_poly.entity_id
_entity_poly.type
_entity_poly.pdbx_seq_one_letter_code
_entity_poly.pdbx_strand_id
1 'polypeptide(L)'
;GYTFIHPFDDPAVATGQGSIAMEIVKELPLVDYILVPIGGGGLATGVSTLAKLLNPKIKVIGVEPAGANCLQESLKEGKVVTLPSVNTIADGTAVKTPGSNIFPYLQKNLDDIITVEDEELVVAFLDMVENHKMIVENSGLLTVAALKHLNIKNKKIVSILSGGNMDVITMSSVVQQGLIFRDRIFTVSVLLPDKPGELCRVSGIIAEASGNVIKLEHNQFVSTNRNAAVELRITMEAFGTEHKGQIMEALKEKGYMPKLVRTNI
;
A
#
# COMPACT_ATOMS: atom_id res chain seq x y z
N GLY A 1 -35.90 20.64 -7.25
CA GLY A 1 -34.49 20.40 -7.54
C GLY A 1 -33.78 19.84 -6.32
N TYR A 2 -32.70 19.12 -6.53
CA TYR A 2 -31.85 18.64 -5.43
C TYR A 2 -30.86 19.73 -5.05
N THR A 3 -30.51 19.82 -3.76
CA THR A 3 -29.43 20.68 -3.27
C THR A 3 -28.13 19.92 -3.39
N PHE A 4 -27.15 20.47 -4.11
CA PHE A 4 -25.80 19.89 -4.17
C PHE A 4 -25.02 20.28 -2.90
N ILE A 5 -24.48 19.29 -2.20
CA ILE A 5 -23.58 19.48 -1.07
C ILE A 5 -22.21 18.97 -1.54
N HIS A 6 -21.21 19.84 -1.48
CA HIS A 6 -19.86 19.46 -1.92
C HIS A 6 -19.23 18.48 -0.93
N PRO A 7 -18.69 17.33 -1.37
CA PRO A 7 -18.26 16.27 -0.47
C PRO A 7 -17.08 16.62 0.44
N PHE A 8 -16.29 17.65 0.10
CA PHE A 8 -15.14 18.06 0.90
C PHE A 8 -14.91 19.58 0.95
N ASP A 9 -15.27 20.34 -0.11
CA ASP A 9 -15.02 21.80 -0.15
C ASP A 9 -16.21 22.59 0.40
N ASP A 10 -16.69 22.18 1.56
CA ASP A 10 -17.80 22.79 2.29
C ASP A 10 -17.44 22.88 3.78
N PRO A 11 -17.43 24.11 4.37
CA PRO A 11 -17.12 24.30 5.79
C PRO A 11 -18.07 23.56 6.75
N ALA A 12 -19.35 23.38 6.39
CA ALA A 12 -20.30 22.66 7.22
C ALA A 12 -19.99 21.15 7.22
N VAL A 13 -19.66 20.60 6.04
CA VAL A 13 -19.20 19.20 5.93
C VAL A 13 -17.91 18.99 6.72
N ALA A 14 -16.92 19.87 6.54
CA ALA A 14 -15.66 19.81 7.27
C ALA A 14 -15.89 19.91 8.79
N THR A 15 -16.80 20.76 9.26
CA THR A 15 -17.17 20.87 10.68
C THR A 15 -17.70 19.53 11.22
N GLY A 16 -18.54 18.85 10.47
CA GLY A 16 -19.06 17.54 10.85
C GLY A 16 -17.92 16.48 11.01
N GLN A 17 -16.90 16.54 10.15
CA GLN A 17 -15.73 15.65 10.23
C GLN A 17 -14.89 15.88 11.50
N GLY A 18 -15.00 17.03 12.13
CA GLY A 18 -14.34 17.32 13.40
C GLY A 18 -14.76 16.40 14.54
N SER A 19 -15.95 15.77 14.48
CA SER A 19 -16.41 14.79 15.48
C SER A 19 -15.39 13.68 15.72
N ILE A 20 -14.64 13.28 14.70
CA ILE A 20 -13.56 12.27 14.79
C ILE A 20 -12.48 12.72 15.78
N ALA A 21 -12.03 13.96 15.71
CA ALA A 21 -11.04 14.49 16.64
C ALA A 21 -11.58 14.55 18.08
N MET A 22 -12.88 14.85 18.24
CA MET A 22 -13.54 14.83 19.55
C MET A 22 -13.50 13.42 20.16
N GLU A 23 -13.84 12.41 19.38
CA GLU A 23 -13.81 11.02 19.83
C GLU A 23 -12.40 10.56 20.17
N ILE A 24 -11.41 10.87 19.32
CA ILE A 24 -9.99 10.56 19.55
C ILE A 24 -9.52 11.16 20.88
N VAL A 25 -9.76 12.45 21.12
CA VAL A 25 -9.32 13.12 22.35
C VAL A 25 -10.04 12.60 23.57
N LYS A 26 -11.31 12.21 23.43
CA LYS A 26 -12.08 11.59 24.52
C LYS A 26 -11.52 10.22 24.93
N GLU A 27 -11.18 9.37 23.96
CA GLU A 27 -10.63 8.02 24.19
C GLU A 27 -9.15 8.06 24.56
N LEU A 28 -8.39 8.97 23.97
CA LEU A 28 -6.95 9.12 24.17
C LEU A 28 -6.57 10.58 24.50
N PRO A 29 -6.85 11.07 25.72
CA PRO A 29 -6.65 12.49 26.08
C PRO A 29 -5.21 13.00 25.92
N LEU A 30 -4.24 12.08 25.93
CA LEU A 30 -2.80 12.39 25.79
C LEU A 30 -2.26 11.98 24.42
N VAL A 31 -3.08 12.06 23.36
CA VAL A 31 -2.62 11.84 21.98
C VAL A 31 -1.59 12.90 21.60
N ASP A 32 -0.46 12.46 21.04
CA ASP A 32 0.59 13.37 20.54
C ASP A 32 0.40 13.68 19.06
N TYR A 33 0.04 12.67 18.25
CA TYR A 33 -0.07 12.78 16.81
C TYR A 33 -1.35 12.17 16.28
N ILE A 34 -1.97 12.80 15.31
CA ILE A 34 -3.09 12.26 14.54
C ILE A 34 -2.70 12.29 13.08
N LEU A 35 -2.70 11.12 12.43
CA LEU A 35 -2.52 10.98 10.99
C LEU A 35 -3.89 10.93 10.33
N VAL A 36 -4.09 11.73 9.28
CA VAL A 36 -5.35 11.84 8.58
C VAL A 36 -5.15 11.71 7.07
N PRO A 37 -5.90 10.84 6.37
CA PRO A 37 -5.80 10.70 4.93
C PRO A 37 -6.39 11.93 4.24
N ILE A 38 -5.76 12.34 3.13
CA ILE A 38 -6.14 13.53 2.39
C ILE A 38 -6.40 13.19 0.92
N GLY A 39 -7.60 13.53 0.46
CA GLY A 39 -7.94 13.73 -0.93
C GLY A 39 -8.23 15.21 -1.17
N GLY A 40 -9.50 15.60 -1.16
CA GLY A 40 -9.90 17.01 -1.28
C GLY A 40 -9.66 17.86 -0.01
N GLY A 41 -9.40 17.25 1.14
CA GLY A 41 -9.00 17.90 2.38
C GLY A 41 -10.12 18.15 3.41
N GLY A 42 -11.39 17.79 3.13
CA GLY A 42 -12.52 18.05 4.04
C GLY A 42 -12.38 17.36 5.40
N LEU A 43 -12.02 16.05 5.39
CA LEU A 43 -11.75 15.28 6.60
C LEU A 43 -10.61 15.90 7.43
N ALA A 44 -9.49 16.17 6.78
CA ALA A 44 -8.31 16.74 7.43
C ALA A 44 -8.58 18.15 8.00
N THR A 45 -9.41 18.95 7.33
CA THR A 45 -9.83 20.26 7.82
C THR A 45 -10.59 20.14 9.14
N GLY A 46 -11.60 19.27 9.20
CA GLY A 46 -12.39 19.08 10.41
C GLY A 46 -11.56 18.54 11.57
N VAL A 47 -10.81 17.48 11.31
CA VAL A 47 -9.97 16.82 12.32
C VAL A 47 -8.91 17.80 12.85
N SER A 48 -8.14 18.44 11.96
CA SER A 48 -7.05 19.34 12.39
C SER A 48 -7.56 20.56 13.12
N THR A 49 -8.65 21.17 12.63
CA THR A 49 -9.22 22.35 13.27
C THR A 49 -9.68 22.04 14.69
N LEU A 50 -10.46 20.98 14.88
CA LEU A 50 -10.94 20.65 16.22
C LEU A 50 -9.81 20.15 17.13
N ALA A 51 -8.87 19.35 16.62
CA ALA A 51 -7.72 18.91 17.41
C ALA A 51 -6.92 20.10 17.95
N LYS A 52 -6.66 21.13 17.10
CA LYS A 52 -5.94 22.34 17.52
C LYS A 52 -6.74 23.20 18.49
N LEU A 53 -8.06 23.25 18.38
CA LEU A 53 -8.92 23.95 19.34
C LEU A 53 -8.97 23.28 20.70
N LEU A 54 -8.99 21.94 20.74
CA LEU A 54 -9.00 21.16 21.98
C LEU A 54 -7.63 21.15 22.68
N ASN A 55 -6.59 20.93 21.91
CA ASN A 55 -5.21 20.93 22.41
C ASN A 55 -4.22 21.30 21.28
N PRO A 56 -3.70 22.53 21.27
CA PRO A 56 -2.78 23.01 20.23
C PRO A 56 -1.44 22.26 20.18
N LYS A 57 -1.13 21.44 21.19
CA LYS A 57 0.09 20.59 21.18
C LYS A 57 -0.06 19.33 20.34
N ILE A 58 -1.28 18.91 20.04
CA ILE A 58 -1.51 17.76 19.15
C ILE A 58 -0.97 18.11 17.77
N LYS A 59 -0.13 17.23 17.23
CA LYS A 59 0.38 17.32 15.86
C LYS A 59 -0.56 16.58 14.91
N VAL A 60 -1.02 17.26 13.86
CA VAL A 60 -1.86 16.65 12.83
C VAL A 60 -1.06 16.57 11.54
N ILE A 61 -0.85 15.35 11.07
CA ILE A 61 -0.09 15.04 9.86
C ILE A 61 -1.06 14.57 8.79
N GLY A 62 -1.07 15.26 7.67
CA GLY A 62 -1.80 14.85 6.48
C GLY A 62 -1.05 13.74 5.74
N VAL A 63 -1.79 12.80 5.14
CA VAL A 63 -1.19 11.75 4.31
C VAL A 63 -1.89 11.69 2.96
N GLU A 64 -1.11 11.87 1.89
CA GLU A 64 -1.57 11.77 0.51
C GLU A 64 -0.90 10.59 -0.21
N PRO A 65 -1.54 9.98 -1.24
CA PRO A 65 -0.82 9.11 -2.14
C PRO A 65 0.17 9.94 -2.99
N ALA A 66 1.35 9.42 -3.22
CA ALA A 66 2.38 10.08 -4.02
C ALA A 66 1.88 10.44 -5.43
N GLY A 67 1.04 9.59 -6.01
CA GLY A 67 0.41 9.80 -7.32
C GLY A 67 -0.76 10.79 -7.34
N ALA A 68 -1.16 11.40 -6.18
CA ALA A 68 -2.24 12.40 -6.09
C ALA A 68 -1.99 13.38 -4.92
N ASN A 69 -0.83 14.01 -4.88
CA ASN A 69 -0.34 14.88 -3.81
C ASN A 69 -0.74 16.36 -3.99
N CYS A 70 -1.97 16.62 -4.36
CA CYS A 70 -2.42 17.98 -4.71
C CYS A 70 -2.34 18.98 -3.56
N LEU A 71 -2.56 18.55 -2.32
CA LEU A 71 -2.44 19.45 -1.16
C LEU A 71 -0.98 19.74 -0.82
N GLN A 72 -0.10 18.76 -0.90
CA GLN A 72 1.34 18.96 -0.69
C GLN A 72 1.90 20.03 -1.64
N GLU A 73 1.57 19.93 -2.94
CA GLU A 73 1.97 20.93 -3.93
C GLU A 73 1.33 22.30 -3.66
N SER A 74 0.05 22.32 -3.25
CA SER A 74 -0.65 23.55 -2.89
C SER A 74 -0.04 24.25 -1.67
N LEU A 75 0.38 23.49 -0.66
CA LEU A 75 1.05 24.04 0.54
C LEU A 75 2.43 24.61 0.20
N LYS A 76 3.20 23.95 -0.67
CA LYS A 76 4.50 24.45 -1.16
C LYS A 76 4.36 25.77 -1.91
N GLU A 77 3.34 25.87 -2.77
CA GLU A 77 3.06 27.09 -3.56
C GLU A 77 2.33 28.18 -2.76
N GLY A 78 1.80 27.86 -1.58
CA GLY A 78 1.00 28.79 -0.77
C GLY A 78 -0.39 29.14 -1.36
N LYS A 79 -0.82 28.40 -2.39
CA LYS A 79 -2.10 28.57 -3.10
C LYS A 79 -2.60 27.22 -3.60
N VAL A 80 -3.91 27.14 -3.87
CA VAL A 80 -4.51 25.95 -4.47
C VAL A 80 -3.91 25.67 -5.86
N VAL A 81 -3.38 24.46 -6.03
CA VAL A 81 -2.79 23.95 -7.27
C VAL A 81 -3.62 22.78 -7.78
N THR A 82 -3.83 22.72 -9.09
CA THR A 82 -4.46 21.59 -9.78
C THR A 82 -3.39 20.74 -10.43
N LEU A 83 -3.31 19.46 -10.06
CA LEU A 83 -2.42 18.49 -10.71
C LEU A 83 -2.87 18.21 -12.15
N PRO A 84 -1.93 18.02 -13.08
CA PRO A 84 -2.27 17.68 -14.47
C PRO A 84 -2.92 16.29 -14.58
N SER A 85 -2.48 15.35 -13.76
CA SER A 85 -3.01 13.99 -13.70
C SER A 85 -2.92 13.44 -12.28
N VAL A 86 -3.65 12.38 -12.00
CA VAL A 86 -3.53 11.56 -10.79
C VAL A 86 -3.40 10.09 -11.20
N ASN A 87 -2.58 9.34 -10.48
CA ASN A 87 -2.38 7.92 -10.71
C ASN A 87 -2.07 7.25 -9.37
N THR A 88 -3.06 6.59 -8.78
CA THR A 88 -2.93 5.86 -7.51
C THR A 88 -4.05 4.83 -7.38
N ILE A 89 -3.81 3.76 -6.63
CA ILE A 89 -4.82 2.78 -6.23
C ILE A 89 -5.74 3.30 -5.11
N ALA A 90 -5.43 4.45 -4.50
CA ALA A 90 -6.21 5.07 -3.44
C ALA A 90 -7.34 5.94 -4.02
N ASP A 91 -8.34 5.30 -4.65
CA ASP A 91 -9.40 5.96 -5.42
C ASP A 91 -10.15 7.05 -4.65
N GLY A 92 -10.46 6.83 -3.37
CA GLY A 92 -11.17 7.79 -2.52
C GLY A 92 -10.39 9.08 -2.25
N THR A 93 -9.06 9.07 -2.49
CA THR A 93 -8.18 10.23 -2.34
C THR A 93 -7.53 10.68 -3.65
N ALA A 94 -7.89 10.08 -4.79
CA ALA A 94 -7.39 10.43 -6.12
C ALA A 94 -7.97 11.77 -6.63
N VAL A 95 -7.65 12.86 -5.96
CA VAL A 95 -8.19 14.21 -6.23
C VAL A 95 -7.11 15.08 -6.86
N LYS A 96 -7.46 15.80 -7.94
CA LYS A 96 -6.53 16.70 -8.65
C LYS A 96 -6.34 18.04 -7.96
N THR A 97 -7.35 18.50 -7.23
CA THR A 97 -7.39 19.87 -6.68
C THR A 97 -7.96 19.83 -5.27
N PRO A 98 -7.27 20.35 -4.25
CA PRO A 98 -7.85 20.44 -2.91
C PRO A 98 -8.97 21.49 -2.88
N GLY A 99 -9.84 21.42 -1.86
CA GLY A 99 -10.92 22.38 -1.68
C GLY A 99 -10.39 23.77 -1.45
N SER A 100 -10.89 24.74 -2.21
CA SER A 100 -10.46 26.14 -2.13
C SER A 100 -10.97 26.85 -0.88
N ASN A 101 -12.21 26.56 -0.45
CA ASN A 101 -12.83 27.14 0.73
C ASN A 101 -12.18 26.66 2.03
N ILE A 102 -11.68 25.42 2.03
CA ILE A 102 -11.08 24.81 3.23
C ILE A 102 -9.55 24.90 3.26
N PHE A 103 -8.90 25.24 2.15
CA PHE A 103 -7.44 25.34 2.05
C PHE A 103 -6.80 26.27 3.13
N PRO A 104 -7.35 27.44 3.48
CA PRO A 104 -6.78 28.28 4.53
C PRO A 104 -6.73 27.59 5.91
N TYR A 105 -7.68 26.71 6.20
CA TYR A 105 -7.70 25.95 7.45
C TYR A 105 -6.63 24.85 7.45
N LEU A 106 -6.44 24.17 6.32
CA LEU A 106 -5.40 23.16 6.17
C LEU A 106 -4.01 23.77 6.30
N GLN A 107 -3.78 24.90 5.64
CA GLN A 107 -2.52 25.64 5.69
C GLN A 107 -2.18 26.08 7.12
N LYS A 108 -3.18 26.41 7.93
CA LYS A 108 -3.01 26.86 9.31
C LYS A 108 -2.81 25.72 10.31
N ASN A 109 -3.54 24.62 10.13
CA ASN A 109 -3.76 23.63 11.18
C ASN A 109 -2.98 22.31 10.97
N LEU A 110 -2.53 22.01 9.75
CA LEU A 110 -1.65 20.87 9.50
C LEU A 110 -0.22 21.21 9.95
N ASP A 111 0.40 20.28 10.65
CA ASP A 111 1.80 20.43 11.09
C ASP A 111 2.78 19.89 10.04
N ASP A 112 2.36 18.89 9.27
CA ASP A 112 3.16 18.28 8.23
C ASP A 112 2.28 17.51 7.23
N ILE A 113 2.87 17.11 6.11
CA ILE A 113 2.23 16.25 5.11
C ILE A 113 3.22 15.21 4.61
N ILE A 114 2.77 13.96 4.55
CA ILE A 114 3.55 12.80 4.09
C ILE A 114 2.89 12.24 2.85
N THR A 115 3.68 11.83 1.88
CA THR A 115 3.21 11.04 0.73
C THR A 115 3.63 9.59 0.88
N VAL A 116 2.79 8.66 0.40
CA VAL A 116 3.06 7.21 0.39
C VAL A 116 2.85 6.65 -1.01
N GLU A 117 3.67 5.67 -1.37
CA GLU A 117 3.57 4.98 -2.66
C GLU A 117 2.49 3.90 -2.62
N ASP A 118 1.97 3.52 -3.79
CA ASP A 118 0.91 2.50 -3.91
C ASP A 118 1.36 1.13 -3.37
N GLU A 119 2.63 0.76 -3.56
CA GLU A 119 3.19 -0.47 -3.01
C GLU A 119 3.13 -0.51 -1.48
N GLU A 120 3.25 0.63 -0.83
CA GLU A 120 3.16 0.75 0.63
C GLU A 120 1.73 0.51 1.12
N LEU A 121 0.73 0.93 0.34
CA LEU A 121 -0.69 0.66 0.62
C LEU A 121 -1.00 -0.83 0.50
N VAL A 122 -0.45 -1.49 -0.52
CA VAL A 122 -0.61 -2.94 -0.71
C VAL A 122 -0.03 -3.71 0.49
N VAL A 123 1.14 -3.31 1.00
CA VAL A 123 1.74 -3.92 2.18
C VAL A 123 0.91 -3.65 3.43
N ALA A 124 0.44 -2.41 3.62
CA ALA A 124 -0.42 -2.02 4.74
C ALA A 124 -1.76 -2.79 4.73
N PHE A 125 -2.32 -3.07 3.55
CA PHE A 125 -3.53 -3.89 3.42
C PHE A 125 -3.34 -5.30 3.99
N LEU A 126 -2.24 -5.97 3.60
CA LEU A 126 -1.93 -7.30 4.15
C LEU A 126 -1.74 -7.26 5.67
N ASP A 127 -1.07 -6.24 6.20
CA ASP A 127 -0.90 -6.07 7.66
C ASP A 127 -2.24 -5.96 8.37
N MET A 128 -3.18 -5.19 7.83
CA MET A 128 -4.51 -5.05 8.41
C MET A 128 -5.30 -6.35 8.36
N VAL A 129 -5.26 -7.07 7.24
CA VAL A 129 -5.96 -8.35 7.10
C VAL A 129 -5.33 -9.44 7.98
N GLU A 130 -4.00 -9.57 7.95
CA GLU A 130 -3.30 -10.66 8.67
C GLU A 130 -3.25 -10.44 10.18
N ASN A 131 -3.01 -9.22 10.64
CA ASN A 131 -2.78 -8.95 12.06
C ASN A 131 -4.02 -8.42 12.79
N HIS A 132 -4.88 -7.63 12.11
CA HIS A 132 -6.03 -6.98 12.71
C HIS A 132 -7.37 -7.55 12.27
N LYS A 133 -7.41 -8.40 11.24
CA LYS A 133 -8.64 -9.00 10.67
C LYS A 133 -9.62 -7.93 10.16
N MET A 134 -9.09 -6.82 9.66
CA MET A 134 -9.86 -5.70 9.17
C MET A 134 -9.63 -5.50 7.67
N ILE A 135 -10.73 -5.25 6.95
CA ILE A 135 -10.69 -4.83 5.54
C ILE A 135 -10.87 -3.32 5.52
N VAL A 136 -9.83 -2.64 5.02
CA VAL A 136 -9.79 -1.18 4.88
C VAL A 136 -9.50 -0.86 3.43
N GLU A 137 -10.21 0.10 2.84
CA GLU A 137 -9.95 0.55 1.48
C GLU A 137 -8.58 1.24 1.36
N ASN A 138 -8.02 1.28 0.14
CA ASN A 138 -6.67 1.80 -0.09
C ASN A 138 -6.49 3.23 0.43
N SER A 139 -7.48 4.10 0.25
CA SER A 139 -7.46 5.47 0.77
C SER A 139 -7.43 5.55 2.30
N GLY A 140 -8.10 4.61 2.97
CA GLY A 140 -8.11 4.50 4.44
C GLY A 140 -6.79 3.97 5.01
N LEU A 141 -5.97 3.31 4.19
CA LEU A 141 -4.67 2.74 4.58
C LEU A 141 -3.52 3.74 4.53
N LEU A 142 -3.71 4.91 3.92
CA LEU A 142 -2.67 5.95 3.79
C LEU A 142 -1.97 6.21 5.12
N THR A 143 -2.73 6.37 6.19
CA THR A 143 -2.19 6.68 7.53
C THR A 143 -1.42 5.53 8.16
N VAL A 144 -1.79 4.28 7.88
CA VAL A 144 -1.04 3.09 8.34
C VAL A 144 0.26 2.96 7.56
N ALA A 145 0.22 3.12 6.24
CA ALA A 145 1.40 3.09 5.39
C ALA A 145 2.42 4.17 5.78
N ALA A 146 1.93 5.37 6.16
CA ALA A 146 2.78 6.49 6.57
C ALA A 146 3.53 6.26 7.89
N LEU A 147 3.12 5.32 8.75
CA LEU A 147 3.76 5.10 10.05
C LEU A 147 5.26 4.81 9.94
N LYS A 148 5.70 4.14 8.90
CA LYS A 148 7.12 3.83 8.67
C LYS A 148 7.97 5.04 8.29
N HIS A 149 7.34 6.12 7.82
CA HIS A 149 8.04 7.39 7.51
C HIS A 149 8.24 8.25 8.75
N LEU A 150 7.58 7.90 9.87
CA LEU A 150 7.70 8.64 11.12
C LEU A 150 8.91 8.18 11.92
N ASN A 151 9.91 9.04 12.04
CA ASN A 151 11.02 8.79 12.96
C ASN A 151 10.69 9.30 14.37
N ILE A 152 9.59 8.79 14.95
CA ILE A 152 9.04 9.24 16.24
C ILE A 152 9.06 8.07 17.22
N LYS A 153 9.58 8.31 18.44
CA LYS A 153 9.64 7.30 19.51
C LYS A 153 8.92 7.80 20.75
N ASN A 154 8.33 6.89 21.50
CA ASN A 154 7.67 7.16 22.78
C ASN A 154 6.54 8.20 22.71
N LYS A 155 5.77 8.18 21.62
CA LYS A 155 4.62 9.05 21.35
C LYS A 155 3.36 8.24 21.10
N LYS A 156 2.23 8.82 21.48
CA LYS A 156 0.90 8.26 21.20
C LYS A 156 0.43 8.78 19.84
N ILE A 157 0.30 7.86 18.88
CA ILE A 157 -0.06 8.16 17.50
C ILE A 157 -1.40 7.51 17.20
N VAL A 158 -2.31 8.24 16.59
CA VAL A 158 -3.58 7.73 16.06
C VAL A 158 -3.54 7.80 14.55
N SER A 159 -3.74 6.67 13.89
CA SER A 159 -3.96 6.56 12.44
C SER A 159 -5.45 6.43 12.16
N ILE A 160 -6.04 7.36 11.43
CA ILE A 160 -7.45 7.31 11.07
C ILE A 160 -7.64 6.34 9.90
N LEU A 161 -8.41 5.28 10.11
CA LEU A 161 -8.89 4.38 9.07
C LEU A 161 -10.22 4.91 8.55
N SER A 162 -10.20 5.61 7.42
CA SER A 162 -11.32 6.45 6.99
C SER A 162 -12.39 5.77 6.16
N GLY A 163 -12.17 4.53 5.72
CA GLY A 163 -13.14 3.85 4.88
C GLY A 163 -12.85 2.36 4.68
N GLY A 164 -13.88 1.63 4.18
CA GLY A 164 -13.82 0.19 3.93
C GLY A 164 -14.56 -0.21 2.65
N ASN A 165 -14.81 0.72 1.73
CA ASN A 165 -15.52 0.46 0.48
C ASN A 165 -14.56 -0.18 -0.56
N MET A 166 -14.22 -1.45 -0.35
CA MET A 166 -13.37 -2.22 -1.24
C MET A 166 -14.14 -3.40 -1.84
N ASP A 167 -14.18 -3.49 -3.15
CA ASP A 167 -14.79 -4.63 -3.84
C ASP A 167 -13.88 -5.88 -3.81
N VAL A 168 -14.48 -7.06 -4.00
CA VAL A 168 -13.80 -8.34 -3.88
C VAL A 168 -12.71 -8.54 -4.94
N ILE A 169 -12.90 -7.99 -6.16
CA ILE A 169 -11.93 -8.12 -7.25
C ILE A 169 -10.68 -7.30 -6.94
N THR A 170 -10.87 -6.04 -6.53
CA THR A 170 -9.79 -5.17 -6.07
C THR A 170 -9.06 -5.79 -4.89
N MET A 171 -9.79 -6.32 -3.89
CA MET A 171 -9.21 -7.01 -2.74
C MET A 171 -8.33 -8.19 -3.18
N SER A 172 -8.83 -9.05 -4.07
CA SER A 172 -8.07 -10.19 -4.59
C SER A 172 -6.77 -9.73 -5.26
N SER A 173 -6.84 -8.68 -6.07
CA SER A 173 -5.68 -8.12 -6.76
C SER A 173 -4.64 -7.56 -5.77
N VAL A 174 -5.08 -6.80 -4.78
CA VAL A 174 -4.20 -6.22 -3.75
C VAL A 174 -3.55 -7.33 -2.91
N VAL A 175 -4.30 -8.37 -2.52
CA VAL A 175 -3.74 -9.53 -1.80
C VAL A 175 -2.65 -10.21 -2.62
N GLN A 176 -2.91 -10.50 -3.90
CA GLN A 176 -1.94 -11.14 -4.78
C GLN A 176 -0.66 -10.31 -4.93
N GLN A 177 -0.79 -9.01 -5.19
CA GLN A 177 0.35 -8.10 -5.29
C GLN A 177 1.14 -8.04 -3.98
N GLY A 178 0.45 -7.97 -2.85
CA GLY A 178 1.08 -7.94 -1.54
C GLY A 178 1.87 -9.20 -1.21
N LEU A 179 1.37 -10.39 -1.59
CA LEU A 179 2.10 -11.65 -1.44
C LEU A 179 3.37 -11.67 -2.30
N ILE A 180 3.31 -11.07 -3.51
CA ILE A 180 4.48 -10.93 -4.39
C ILE A 180 5.49 -9.94 -3.77
N PHE A 181 5.07 -8.77 -3.30
CA PHE A 181 5.96 -7.77 -2.69
C PHE A 181 6.63 -8.27 -1.40
N ARG A 182 6.01 -9.21 -0.70
CA ARG A 182 6.58 -9.85 0.49
C ARG A 182 7.37 -11.11 0.18
N ASP A 183 7.66 -11.39 -1.09
CA ASP A 183 8.35 -12.62 -1.53
C ASP A 183 7.67 -13.92 -1.05
N ARG A 184 6.37 -13.86 -0.76
CA ARG A 184 5.59 -15.05 -0.39
C ARG A 184 5.12 -15.83 -1.59
N ILE A 185 5.02 -15.17 -2.74
CA ILE A 185 4.78 -15.80 -4.05
C ILE A 185 5.79 -15.20 -5.04
N PHE A 186 6.51 -16.05 -5.73
CA PHE A 186 7.49 -15.62 -6.73
C PHE A 186 7.62 -16.65 -7.84
N THR A 187 8.10 -16.22 -9.00
CA THR A 187 8.31 -17.08 -10.17
C THR A 187 9.78 -17.10 -10.53
N VAL A 188 10.28 -18.33 -10.76
CA VAL A 188 11.62 -18.54 -11.31
C VAL A 188 11.53 -19.17 -12.69
N SER A 189 12.46 -18.82 -13.56
CA SER A 189 12.73 -19.50 -14.82
C SER A 189 14.03 -20.29 -14.70
N VAL A 190 13.97 -21.57 -15.04
CA VAL A 190 15.12 -22.48 -15.04
C VAL A 190 15.25 -23.10 -16.43
N LEU A 191 16.41 -23.00 -17.05
CA LEU A 191 16.71 -23.70 -18.29
C LEU A 191 17.18 -25.12 -17.99
N LEU A 192 16.55 -26.11 -18.63
CA LEU A 192 16.78 -27.50 -18.40
C LEU A 192 17.24 -28.20 -19.69
N PRO A 193 18.03 -29.30 -19.57
CA PRO A 193 18.20 -30.28 -20.65
C PRO A 193 16.87 -30.92 -21.01
N ASP A 194 16.63 -31.15 -22.30
CA ASP A 194 15.46 -31.94 -22.75
C ASP A 194 15.70 -33.42 -22.51
N LYS A 195 15.50 -33.85 -21.26
CA LYS A 195 15.71 -35.23 -20.81
C LYS A 195 14.61 -35.64 -19.82
N PRO A 196 14.17 -36.92 -19.88
CA PRO A 196 13.24 -37.44 -18.89
C PRO A 196 13.79 -37.32 -17.46
N GLY A 197 12.91 -36.92 -16.51
CA GLY A 197 13.22 -36.81 -15.10
C GLY A 197 13.73 -35.47 -14.62
N GLU A 198 14.09 -34.50 -15.49
CA GLU A 198 14.58 -33.17 -15.07
C GLU A 198 13.52 -32.36 -14.29
N LEU A 199 12.26 -32.44 -14.72
CA LEU A 199 11.16 -31.82 -14.00
C LEU A 199 11.02 -32.38 -12.57
N CYS A 200 11.11 -33.71 -12.42
CA CYS A 200 11.03 -34.36 -11.10
C CYS A 200 12.19 -33.92 -10.19
N ARG A 201 13.39 -33.77 -10.74
CA ARG A 201 14.56 -33.33 -9.97
C ARG A 201 14.38 -31.89 -9.45
N VAL A 202 13.99 -30.97 -10.32
CA VAL A 202 13.76 -29.56 -9.93
C VAL A 202 12.65 -29.45 -8.90
N SER A 203 11.52 -30.15 -9.12
CA SER A 203 10.41 -30.16 -8.16
C SER A 203 10.81 -30.79 -6.83
N GLY A 204 11.65 -31.85 -6.84
CA GLY A 204 12.18 -32.46 -5.62
C GLY A 204 13.05 -31.51 -4.81
N ILE A 205 13.94 -30.74 -5.45
CA ILE A 205 14.79 -29.76 -4.79
C ILE A 205 13.94 -28.67 -4.11
N ILE A 206 12.91 -28.19 -4.83
CA ILE A 206 11.99 -27.18 -4.30
C ILE A 206 11.23 -27.72 -3.07
N ALA A 207 10.75 -28.96 -3.15
CA ALA A 207 10.05 -29.62 -2.05
C ALA A 207 10.96 -29.87 -0.84
N GLU A 208 12.21 -30.32 -1.04
CA GLU A 208 13.22 -30.46 0.02
C GLU A 208 13.51 -29.14 0.71
N ALA A 209 13.49 -28.02 -0.04
CA ALA A 209 13.61 -26.68 0.48
C ALA A 209 12.29 -26.11 1.05
N SER A 210 11.24 -26.94 1.20
CA SER A 210 9.90 -26.55 1.70
C SER A 210 9.17 -25.53 0.83
N GLY A 211 9.52 -25.38 -0.44
CA GLY A 211 8.80 -24.56 -1.41
C GLY A 211 7.54 -25.30 -1.91
N ASN A 212 6.41 -24.60 -1.98
CA ASN A 212 5.17 -25.15 -2.52
C ASN A 212 4.91 -24.63 -3.94
N VAL A 213 4.86 -25.51 -4.94
CA VAL A 213 4.63 -25.13 -6.34
C VAL A 213 3.14 -24.85 -6.57
N ILE A 214 2.81 -23.64 -6.99
CA ILE A 214 1.44 -23.20 -7.31
C ILE A 214 1.15 -23.39 -8.80
N LYS A 215 2.11 -23.00 -9.65
CA LYS A 215 1.94 -23.04 -11.11
C LYS A 215 3.25 -23.46 -11.76
N LEU A 216 3.13 -24.23 -12.82
CA LEU A 216 4.27 -24.72 -13.57
C LEU A 216 3.98 -24.61 -15.07
N GLU A 217 4.89 -23.95 -15.78
CA GLU A 217 4.86 -23.81 -17.23
C GLU A 217 6.11 -24.47 -17.80
N HIS A 218 5.91 -25.43 -18.69
CA HIS A 218 6.99 -26.20 -19.33
C HIS A 218 7.03 -25.83 -20.82
N ASN A 219 7.97 -24.97 -21.18
CA ASN A 219 8.14 -24.45 -22.53
C ASN A 219 9.25 -25.21 -23.23
N GLN A 220 8.91 -26.05 -24.21
CA GLN A 220 9.87 -26.77 -25.05
C GLN A 220 10.33 -25.88 -26.23
N PHE A 221 11.46 -26.23 -26.79
CA PHE A 221 12.01 -25.61 -28.00
C PHE A 221 12.41 -24.10 -27.83
N VAL A 222 12.74 -23.72 -26.61
CA VAL A 222 13.22 -22.36 -26.33
C VAL A 222 14.61 -22.11 -26.97
N SER A 223 15.38 -23.18 -27.20
CA SER A 223 16.70 -23.14 -27.83
C SER A 223 16.93 -24.36 -28.70
N THR A 224 17.76 -24.20 -29.74
CA THR A 224 18.27 -25.33 -30.56
C THR A 224 19.32 -26.20 -29.83
N ASN A 225 19.86 -25.65 -28.73
CA ASN A 225 20.77 -26.39 -27.85
C ASN A 225 19.99 -27.30 -26.91
N ARG A 226 20.05 -28.61 -27.15
CA ARG A 226 19.34 -29.64 -26.35
C ARG A 226 19.68 -29.61 -24.84
N ASN A 227 20.82 -29.05 -24.45
CA ASN A 227 21.20 -28.93 -23.03
C ASN A 227 20.52 -27.74 -22.33
N ALA A 228 19.85 -26.88 -23.09
CA ALA A 228 19.10 -25.73 -22.55
C ALA A 228 17.85 -25.50 -23.42
N ALA A 229 17.21 -26.59 -23.88
CA ALA A 229 16.10 -26.52 -24.83
C ALA A 229 14.74 -26.30 -24.16
N VAL A 230 14.64 -26.51 -22.85
CA VAL A 230 13.41 -26.40 -22.08
C VAL A 230 13.54 -25.29 -21.07
N GLU A 231 12.59 -24.35 -21.08
CA GLU A 231 12.39 -23.37 -20.01
C GLU A 231 11.27 -23.88 -19.09
N LEU A 232 11.61 -24.04 -17.83
CA LEU A 232 10.63 -24.34 -16.80
C LEU A 232 10.39 -23.08 -15.98
N ARG A 233 9.17 -22.52 -16.06
CA ARG A 233 8.73 -21.42 -15.21
C ARG A 233 7.93 -21.97 -14.06
N ILE A 234 8.37 -21.69 -12.84
CA ILE A 234 7.79 -22.23 -11.63
C ILE A 234 7.37 -21.08 -10.76
N THR A 235 6.07 -20.94 -10.52
CA THR A 235 5.52 -20.04 -9.51
C THR A 235 5.33 -20.83 -8.22
N MET A 236 5.84 -20.33 -7.12
CA MET A 236 5.84 -21.04 -5.85
C MET A 236 5.57 -20.12 -4.67
N GLU A 237 5.08 -20.71 -3.59
CA GLU A 237 4.94 -20.07 -2.29
C GLU A 237 6.22 -20.24 -1.47
N ALA A 238 6.54 -19.18 -0.71
CA ALA A 238 7.61 -19.16 0.28
C ALA A 238 7.15 -18.45 1.55
N PHE A 239 7.93 -18.52 2.62
CA PHE A 239 7.66 -17.82 3.88
C PHE A 239 8.23 -16.39 3.91
N GLY A 240 8.67 -15.86 2.77
CA GLY A 240 9.23 -14.52 2.61
C GLY A 240 10.64 -14.55 2.02
N THR A 241 11.32 -13.41 2.07
CA THR A 241 12.58 -13.14 1.34
C THR A 241 13.69 -14.12 1.68
N GLU A 242 13.86 -14.47 2.96
CA GLU A 242 14.89 -15.42 3.39
C GLU A 242 14.65 -16.82 2.81
N HIS A 243 13.42 -17.31 2.93
CA HIS A 243 13.06 -18.63 2.40
C HIS A 243 13.13 -18.70 0.87
N LYS A 244 12.72 -17.63 0.18
CA LYS A 244 12.95 -17.48 -1.27
C LYS A 244 14.43 -17.61 -1.61
N GLY A 245 15.31 -16.96 -0.82
CA GLY A 245 16.76 -17.08 -0.98
C GLY A 245 17.26 -18.51 -0.82
N GLN A 246 16.78 -19.22 0.19
CA GLN A 246 17.13 -20.65 0.43
C GLN A 246 16.72 -21.54 -0.74
N ILE A 247 15.51 -21.37 -1.28
CA ILE A 247 15.04 -22.13 -2.45
C ILE A 247 15.93 -21.85 -3.68
N MET A 248 16.25 -20.58 -3.91
CA MET A 248 17.11 -20.16 -5.03
C MET A 248 18.51 -20.77 -4.91
N GLU A 249 19.07 -20.82 -3.71
CA GLU A 249 20.41 -21.36 -3.47
C GLU A 249 20.40 -22.89 -3.60
N ALA A 250 19.39 -23.59 -3.06
CA ALA A 250 19.26 -25.05 -3.22
C ALA A 250 19.24 -25.48 -4.70
N LEU A 251 18.58 -24.70 -5.56
CA LEU A 251 18.59 -24.93 -7.00
C LEU A 251 20.01 -24.74 -7.60
N LYS A 252 20.73 -23.68 -7.18
CA LYS A 252 22.09 -23.41 -7.69
C LYS A 252 23.09 -24.47 -7.24
N GLU A 253 23.03 -24.92 -5.99
CA GLU A 253 23.90 -25.98 -5.46
C GLU A 253 23.78 -27.29 -6.24
N LYS A 254 22.60 -27.57 -6.83
CA LYS A 254 22.36 -28.73 -7.70
C LYS A 254 22.69 -28.45 -9.18
N GLY A 255 23.31 -27.30 -9.48
CA GLY A 255 23.80 -26.96 -10.82
C GLY A 255 22.78 -26.30 -11.73
N TYR A 256 21.62 -25.90 -11.23
CA TYR A 256 20.65 -25.13 -11.99
C TYR A 256 20.95 -23.63 -11.89
N MET A 257 20.49 -22.84 -12.88
CA MET A 257 20.63 -21.39 -12.90
C MET A 257 19.26 -20.71 -12.85
N PRO A 258 18.61 -20.67 -11.66
CA PRO A 258 17.30 -20.04 -11.54
C PRO A 258 17.40 -18.53 -11.73
N LYS A 259 16.50 -17.96 -12.53
CA LYS A 259 16.35 -16.53 -12.73
C LYS A 259 14.97 -16.09 -12.23
N LEU A 260 14.92 -15.05 -11.42
CA LEU A 260 13.66 -14.43 -11.07
C LEU A 260 13.04 -13.79 -12.32
N VAL A 261 11.78 -14.07 -12.54
CA VAL A 261 10.98 -13.49 -13.62
C VAL A 261 9.70 -12.88 -13.04
N ARG A 262 9.05 -12.03 -13.85
CA ARG A 262 7.79 -11.41 -13.41
C ARG A 262 6.78 -12.50 -13.04
N THR A 263 6.23 -12.39 -11.84
CA THR A 263 5.17 -13.29 -11.36
C THR A 263 3.84 -12.85 -11.93
N ASN A 264 3.17 -13.76 -12.64
CA ASN A 264 1.81 -13.62 -13.13
C ASN A 264 0.99 -14.76 -12.54
N ILE A 265 0.09 -14.45 -11.65
CA ILE A 265 -0.80 -15.41 -10.98
C ILE A 265 -2.14 -15.42 -11.68
#